data_fbf96b7ff37f6356e9a109bd99903875
#
_entry.id   fbf96b7ff37f6356e9a109bd99903875
#
_cell.length_a   1.000
_cell.length_b   1.000
_cell.length_c   1.000
_cell.angle_alpha   90.00
_cell.angle_beta   90.00
_cell.angle_gamma   90.00
#
_symmetry.space_group_name_H-M   'P 1'
#
loop_
_entity.id
_entity.type
_entity.pdbx_description
1 polymer ?
#
loop_
_entity_poly.entity_id
_entity_poly.type
_entity_poly.pdbx_seq_one_letter_code
_entity_poly.pdbx_strand_id
1 'polypeptide(L)'
;LHAHQAQAMEQERNFIVATGTGSGKTESFLFPMIEDLLSSQKRSTPGVKAILIYPLNALATDQMHRIARLLFRDLGDPGLTLGRFTGQVQSSAKRRDEEAVLQRMPVFRENFGEDAKVPEGWLLSRKEMLDTPPDILITNYAMLEHILLLPRNQDLLKGANIHWMVLDEIHTYTGAQAIEVAFLIRKLKASLGIKSGTVRCVGTSASLDPSR
;
A
#
# COMPACT_ATOMS: atom_id res chain seq x y z
N LEU A 1 16.27 8.47 12.67
CA LEU A 1 15.78 8.86 11.35
C LEU A 1 16.94 9.33 10.48
N HIS A 2 17.00 8.88 9.23
CA HIS A 2 17.90 9.46 8.23
C HIS A 2 17.43 10.85 7.79
N ALA A 3 18.33 11.69 7.26
CA ALA A 3 17.99 13.07 6.87
C ALA A 3 16.80 13.14 5.86
N HIS A 4 16.79 12.26 4.86
CA HIS A 4 15.70 12.21 3.88
C HIS A 4 14.35 11.75 4.48
N GLN A 5 14.37 10.94 5.55
CA GLN A 5 13.15 10.54 6.28
C GLN A 5 12.59 11.74 7.07
N ALA A 6 13.45 12.50 7.75
CA ALA A 6 13.05 13.72 8.44
C ALA A 6 12.47 14.75 7.46
N GLN A 7 13.13 14.97 6.33
CA GLN A 7 12.63 15.86 5.28
C GLN A 7 11.27 15.41 4.72
N ALA A 8 11.05 14.11 4.58
CA ALA A 8 9.79 13.58 4.06
C ALA A 8 8.61 13.80 5.04
N MET A 9 8.87 13.81 6.34
CA MET A 9 7.85 14.09 7.36
C MET A 9 7.35 15.55 7.31
N GLU A 10 8.21 16.47 6.87
CA GLU A 10 7.86 17.89 6.73
C GLU A 10 7.15 18.22 5.39
N GLN A 11 7.11 17.25 4.46
CA GLN A 11 6.49 17.47 3.15
C GLN A 11 4.97 17.36 3.21
N GLU A 12 4.28 18.45 2.89
CA GLU A 12 2.81 18.47 2.77
C GLU A 12 2.33 18.21 1.33
N ARG A 13 3.23 18.24 0.35
CA ARG A 13 2.93 18.11 -1.10
C ARG A 13 3.43 16.77 -1.63
N ASN A 14 3.20 16.56 -2.92
CA ASN A 14 3.79 15.43 -3.64
C ASN A 14 5.32 15.51 -3.61
N PHE A 15 5.97 14.36 -3.42
CA PHE A 15 7.43 14.30 -3.42
C PHE A 15 7.95 12.98 -4.00
N ILE A 16 9.23 12.97 -4.32
CA ILE A 16 9.94 11.78 -4.77
C ILE A 16 11.10 11.53 -3.81
N VAL A 17 11.22 10.28 -3.35
CA VAL A 17 12.36 9.82 -2.55
C VAL A 17 13.32 9.06 -3.46
N ALA A 18 14.44 9.68 -3.76
CA ALA A 18 15.50 9.08 -4.56
C ALA A 18 16.74 8.85 -3.72
N THR A 19 16.97 7.61 -3.32
CA THR A 19 18.12 7.21 -2.48
C THR A 19 18.52 5.79 -2.83
N GLY A 20 19.75 5.39 -2.57
CA GLY A 20 20.25 4.04 -2.82
C GLY A 20 19.40 2.95 -2.17
N THR A 21 19.56 1.71 -2.61
CA THR A 21 18.91 0.55 -2.01
C THR A 21 19.31 0.38 -0.54
N GLY A 22 18.37 -0.04 0.32
CA GLY A 22 18.63 -0.24 1.75
C GLY A 22 18.74 1.03 2.60
N SER A 23 18.50 2.22 2.03
CA SER A 23 18.62 3.50 2.72
C SER A 23 17.40 3.90 3.57
N GLY A 24 16.36 3.06 3.64
CA GLY A 24 15.13 3.40 4.37
C GLY A 24 14.13 4.24 3.59
N LYS A 25 14.10 4.12 2.25
CA LYS A 25 13.11 4.79 1.38
C LYS A 25 11.66 4.56 1.80
N THR A 26 11.35 3.31 2.18
CA THR A 26 10.00 2.94 2.59
C THR A 26 9.54 3.73 3.80
N GLU A 27 10.39 3.90 4.79
CA GLU A 27 10.08 4.67 5.99
C GLU A 27 9.82 6.15 5.70
N SER A 28 10.43 6.70 4.65
CA SER A 28 10.24 8.11 4.28
C SER A 28 8.79 8.46 3.89
N PHE A 29 8.03 7.51 3.35
CA PHE A 29 6.61 7.73 3.10
C PHE A 29 5.71 7.05 4.13
N LEU A 30 6.17 5.95 4.71
CA LEU A 30 5.36 5.12 5.59
C LEU A 30 5.07 5.82 6.92
N PHE A 31 6.06 6.46 7.52
CA PHE A 31 5.87 7.17 8.79
C PHE A 31 4.90 8.36 8.67
N PRO A 32 5.10 9.32 7.76
CA PRO A 32 4.15 10.43 7.61
C PRO A 32 2.77 9.96 7.15
N MET A 33 2.68 8.89 6.36
CA MET A 33 1.41 8.30 5.94
C MET A 33 0.65 7.73 7.14
N ILE A 34 1.30 6.91 7.97
CA ILE A 34 0.65 6.30 9.15
C ILE A 34 0.23 7.38 10.14
N GLU A 35 1.10 8.35 10.44
CA GLU A 35 0.77 9.49 11.31
C GLU A 35 -0.46 10.24 10.82
N ASP A 36 -0.51 10.56 9.53
CA ASP A 36 -1.63 11.24 8.90
C ASP A 36 -2.92 10.41 8.96
N LEU A 37 -2.86 9.10 8.70
CA LEU A 37 -4.02 8.22 8.76
C LEU A 37 -4.54 7.98 10.19
N LEU A 38 -3.70 8.10 11.20
CA LEU A 38 -4.07 8.00 12.60
C LEU A 38 -4.74 9.27 13.13
N SER A 39 -4.71 10.38 12.39
CA SER A 39 -5.41 11.60 12.77
C SER A 39 -6.91 11.32 12.96
N SER A 40 -7.52 11.93 13.97
CA SER A 40 -8.89 11.66 14.42
C SER A 40 -9.96 11.81 13.30
N GLN A 41 -9.75 12.74 12.39
CA GLN A 41 -10.68 12.98 11.27
C GLN A 41 -10.66 11.87 10.21
N LYS A 42 -9.50 11.25 9.97
CA LYS A 42 -9.32 10.23 8.91
C LYS A 42 -9.58 8.82 9.42
N ARG A 43 -9.32 8.56 10.70
CA ARG A 43 -9.45 7.26 11.32
C ARG A 43 -10.89 6.72 11.29
N SER A 44 -11.88 7.58 11.46
CA SER A 44 -13.30 7.20 11.56
C SER A 44 -14.01 6.99 10.22
N THR A 45 -13.39 7.33 9.09
CA THR A 45 -13.99 7.13 7.77
C THR A 45 -13.72 5.72 7.26
N PRO A 46 -14.73 4.97 6.80
CA PRO A 46 -14.52 3.66 6.19
C PRO A 46 -13.90 3.79 4.79
N GLY A 47 -13.34 2.67 4.30
CA GLY A 47 -12.82 2.57 2.93
C GLY A 47 -11.32 2.87 2.81
N VAL A 48 -10.79 2.64 1.61
CA VAL A 48 -9.37 2.79 1.33
C VAL A 48 -8.91 4.24 1.46
N LYS A 49 -7.86 4.47 2.23
CA LYS A 49 -7.26 5.78 2.51
C LYS A 49 -5.88 5.95 1.88
N ALA A 50 -5.15 4.84 1.74
CA ALA A 50 -3.86 4.82 1.08
C ALA A 50 -3.78 3.66 0.09
N ILE A 51 -3.26 3.94 -1.11
CA ILE A 51 -2.96 2.93 -2.13
C ILE A 51 -1.46 2.92 -2.38
N LEU A 52 -0.84 1.75 -2.19
CA LEU A 52 0.57 1.50 -2.45
C LEU A 52 0.69 0.60 -3.68
N ILE A 53 1.34 1.11 -4.72
CA ILE A 53 1.45 0.47 -6.02
C ILE A 53 2.89 0.02 -6.23
N TYR A 54 3.09 -1.27 -6.35
CA TYR A 54 4.39 -1.90 -6.57
C TYR A 54 4.51 -2.43 -8.00
N PRO A 55 5.70 -2.41 -8.61
CA PRO A 55 5.87 -2.94 -9.97
C PRO A 55 5.72 -4.46 -10.03
N LEU A 56 6.09 -5.17 -8.97
CA LEU A 56 6.13 -6.62 -8.91
C LEU A 56 5.39 -7.17 -7.67
N ASN A 57 4.78 -8.34 -7.82
CA ASN A 57 4.10 -9.02 -6.72
C ASN A 57 5.02 -9.40 -5.55
N ALA A 58 6.28 -9.79 -5.86
CA ALA A 58 7.26 -10.10 -4.82
C ALA A 58 7.53 -8.91 -3.91
N LEU A 59 7.77 -7.73 -4.50
CA LEU A 59 7.95 -6.49 -3.74
C LEU A 59 6.71 -6.14 -2.92
N ALA A 60 5.52 -6.28 -3.49
CA ALA A 60 4.27 -6.06 -2.78
C ALA A 60 4.13 -6.99 -1.56
N THR A 61 4.61 -8.24 -1.68
CA THR A 61 4.59 -9.21 -0.57
C THR A 61 5.57 -8.82 0.53
N ASP A 62 6.82 -8.52 0.19
CA ASP A 62 7.85 -8.14 1.15
C ASP A 62 7.45 -6.87 1.91
N GLN A 63 6.93 -5.88 1.19
CA GLN A 63 6.47 -4.64 1.80
C GLN A 63 5.23 -4.84 2.67
N MET A 64 4.34 -5.75 2.29
CA MET A 64 3.20 -6.11 3.15
C MET A 64 3.68 -6.64 4.51
N HIS A 65 4.65 -7.55 4.54
CA HIS A 65 5.20 -8.06 5.80
C HIS A 65 5.87 -6.96 6.63
N ARG A 66 6.59 -6.04 5.97
CA ARG A 66 7.24 -4.92 6.62
C ARG A 66 6.23 -3.94 7.25
N ILE A 67 5.18 -3.60 6.51
CA ILE A 67 4.11 -2.72 6.99
C ILE A 67 3.31 -3.40 8.10
N ALA A 68 2.98 -4.68 7.94
CA ALA A 68 2.29 -5.46 8.96
C ALA A 68 3.09 -5.52 10.26
N ARG A 69 4.40 -5.77 10.19
CA ARG A 69 5.28 -5.72 11.35
C ARG A 69 5.23 -4.35 12.03
N LEU A 70 5.35 -3.27 11.28
CA LEU A 70 5.30 -1.92 11.83
C LEU A 70 3.95 -1.65 12.53
N LEU A 71 2.84 -1.95 11.87
CA LEU A 71 1.50 -1.68 12.41
C LEU A 71 1.19 -2.58 13.62
N PHE A 72 1.32 -3.89 13.46
CA PHE A 72 0.74 -4.84 14.40
C PHE A 72 1.71 -5.29 15.50
N ARG A 73 3.02 -5.13 15.30
CA ARG A 73 4.02 -5.44 16.31
C ARG A 73 4.64 -4.19 16.93
N ASP A 74 5.22 -3.34 16.08
CA ASP A 74 6.06 -2.25 16.58
C ASP A 74 5.21 -1.08 17.13
N LEU A 75 4.03 -0.81 16.54
CA LEU A 75 3.04 0.20 16.98
C LEU A 75 1.91 -0.37 17.86
N GLY A 76 1.89 -1.69 18.11
CA GLY A 76 0.90 -2.31 18.99
C GLY A 76 -0.54 -2.26 18.47
N ASP A 77 -0.74 -2.44 17.17
CA ASP A 77 -2.05 -2.43 16.49
C ASP A 77 -2.83 -1.12 16.69
N PRO A 78 -2.48 -0.06 15.97
CA PRO A 78 -3.11 1.26 16.12
C PRO A 78 -4.54 1.33 15.55
N GLY A 79 -5.11 0.19 15.11
CA GLY A 79 -6.47 0.09 14.56
C GLY A 79 -6.58 0.51 13.09
N LEU A 80 -5.47 0.48 12.33
CA LEU A 80 -5.48 0.59 10.87
C LEU A 80 -5.50 -0.81 10.24
N THR A 81 -6.29 -0.97 9.19
CA THR A 81 -6.38 -2.23 8.47
C THR A 81 -5.46 -2.24 7.25
N LEU A 82 -4.84 -3.39 6.98
CA LEU A 82 -3.89 -3.60 5.89
C LEU A 82 -4.37 -4.76 5.01
N GLY A 83 -4.38 -4.58 3.70
CA GLY A 83 -4.72 -5.65 2.76
C GLY A 83 -3.87 -5.61 1.50
N ARG A 84 -3.51 -6.79 0.97
CA ARG A 84 -2.83 -6.94 -0.30
C ARG A 84 -3.77 -7.56 -1.34
N PHE A 85 -4.14 -6.77 -2.32
CA PHE A 85 -5.00 -7.22 -3.42
C PHE A 85 -4.18 -7.35 -4.71
N THR A 86 -3.70 -8.56 -4.98
CA THR A 86 -2.88 -8.91 -6.16
C THR A 86 -3.37 -10.21 -6.80
N GLY A 87 -2.84 -10.54 -7.98
CA GLY A 87 -3.17 -11.79 -8.68
C GLY A 87 -2.82 -13.06 -7.90
N GLN A 88 -1.90 -12.99 -6.93
CA GLN A 88 -1.49 -14.12 -6.10
C GLN A 88 -2.51 -14.49 -5.02
N VAL A 89 -3.36 -13.54 -4.59
CA VAL A 89 -4.42 -13.84 -3.63
C VAL A 89 -5.56 -14.55 -4.36
N GLN A 90 -5.81 -15.79 -4.01
CA GLN A 90 -6.85 -16.60 -4.66
C GLN A 90 -8.23 -16.04 -4.37
N SER A 91 -9.10 -15.99 -5.39
CA SER A 91 -10.44 -15.42 -5.26
C SER A 91 -11.36 -16.22 -4.33
N SER A 92 -11.11 -17.53 -4.18
CA SER A 92 -11.90 -18.46 -3.37
C SER A 92 -11.28 -18.80 -2.02
N ALA A 93 -10.06 -18.31 -1.73
CA ALA A 93 -9.38 -18.59 -0.48
C ALA A 93 -10.15 -18.00 0.72
N LYS A 94 -10.30 -18.81 1.75
CA LYS A 94 -10.86 -18.37 3.04
C LYS A 94 -9.74 -17.81 3.91
N ARG A 95 -10.07 -16.87 4.79
CA ARG A 95 -9.10 -16.32 5.76
C ARG A 95 -8.28 -17.39 6.46
N ARG A 96 -8.93 -18.44 6.96
CA ARG A 96 -8.27 -19.54 7.68
C ARG A 96 -7.16 -20.22 6.86
N ASP A 97 -7.37 -20.38 5.56
CA ASP A 97 -6.41 -21.05 4.68
C ASP A 97 -5.18 -20.14 4.46
N GLU A 98 -5.41 -18.86 4.25
CA GLU A 98 -4.35 -17.85 4.12
C GLU A 98 -3.59 -17.64 5.44
N GLU A 99 -4.26 -17.67 6.58
CA GLU A 99 -3.62 -17.65 7.91
C GLU A 99 -2.67 -18.82 8.10
N ALA A 100 -3.12 -20.03 7.76
CA ALA A 100 -2.29 -21.24 7.89
C ALA A 100 -1.05 -21.18 6.98
N VAL A 101 -1.15 -20.57 5.81
CA VAL A 101 0.00 -20.35 4.91
C VAL A 101 0.93 -19.31 5.51
N LEU A 102 0.40 -18.18 5.96
CA LEU A 102 1.16 -17.07 6.52
C LEU A 102 1.94 -17.48 7.78
N GLN A 103 1.31 -18.23 8.71
CA GLN A 103 1.93 -18.70 9.94
C GLN A 103 3.08 -19.70 9.71
N ARG A 104 3.12 -20.36 8.55
CA ARG A 104 4.23 -21.23 8.16
C ARG A 104 5.42 -20.49 7.56
N MET A 105 5.23 -19.23 7.16
CA MET A 105 6.30 -18.42 6.55
C MET A 105 7.35 -18.04 7.60
N PRO A 106 8.65 -18.26 7.33
CA PRO A 106 9.72 -17.87 8.25
C PRO A 106 9.65 -16.40 8.66
N VAL A 107 9.39 -15.51 7.68
CA VAL A 107 9.27 -14.06 7.93
C VAL A 107 8.16 -13.70 8.91
N PHE A 108 7.05 -14.44 8.92
CA PHE A 108 5.98 -14.21 9.90
C PHE A 108 6.44 -14.65 11.29
N ARG A 109 7.02 -15.83 11.43
CA ARG A 109 7.51 -16.37 12.71
C ARG A 109 8.59 -15.51 13.32
N GLU A 110 9.53 -15.02 12.51
CA GLU A 110 10.59 -14.11 12.94
C GLU A 110 10.03 -12.76 13.45
N ASN A 111 8.97 -12.27 12.81
CA ASN A 111 8.39 -10.97 13.17
C ASN A 111 7.40 -11.05 14.33
N PHE A 112 6.62 -12.12 14.45
CA PHE A 112 5.50 -12.20 15.39
C PHE A 112 5.63 -13.34 16.42
N GLY A 113 6.49 -14.33 16.17
CA GLY A 113 6.65 -15.54 17.00
C GLY A 113 5.98 -16.77 16.36
N GLU A 114 6.41 -17.95 16.81
CA GLU A 114 5.95 -19.23 16.21
C GLU A 114 4.45 -19.50 16.38
N ASP A 115 3.89 -19.15 17.55
CA ASP A 115 2.48 -19.38 17.90
C ASP A 115 1.62 -18.14 17.81
N ALA A 116 2.11 -17.08 17.14
CA ALA A 116 1.37 -15.84 17.05
C ALA A 116 0.12 -15.98 16.18
N LYS A 117 -0.97 -15.37 16.65
CA LYS A 117 -2.18 -15.21 15.84
C LYS A 117 -1.98 -14.08 14.84
N VAL A 118 -2.55 -14.25 13.66
CA VAL A 118 -2.57 -13.17 12.67
C VAL A 118 -3.51 -12.07 13.16
N PRO A 119 -3.05 -10.81 13.21
CA PRO A 119 -3.87 -9.68 13.64
C PRO A 119 -5.15 -9.54 12.79
N GLU A 120 -6.27 -9.19 13.42
CA GLU A 120 -7.54 -9.03 12.71
C GLU A 120 -7.51 -7.92 11.66
N GLY A 121 -6.78 -6.84 11.94
CA GLY A 121 -6.56 -5.74 10.99
C GLY A 121 -5.74 -6.10 9.76
N TRP A 122 -5.10 -7.28 9.73
CA TRP A 122 -4.42 -7.80 8.55
C TRP A 122 -5.38 -8.64 7.71
N LEU A 123 -5.97 -8.02 6.67
CA LEU A 123 -6.92 -8.68 5.77
C LEU A 123 -6.18 -9.56 4.77
N LEU A 124 -6.48 -10.84 4.77
CA LEU A 124 -5.73 -11.84 4.00
C LEU A 124 -6.46 -12.28 2.71
N SER A 125 -7.77 -12.41 2.76
CA SER A 125 -8.57 -12.91 1.64
C SER A 125 -9.19 -11.78 0.82
N ARG A 126 -9.44 -12.06 -0.46
CA ARG A 126 -10.17 -11.11 -1.33
C ARG A 126 -11.56 -10.81 -0.81
N LYS A 127 -12.23 -11.82 -0.25
CA LYS A 127 -13.58 -11.65 0.29
C LYS A 127 -13.59 -10.64 1.43
N GLU A 128 -12.69 -10.76 2.39
CA GLU A 128 -12.58 -9.79 3.49
C GLU A 128 -12.37 -8.36 2.98
N MET A 129 -11.44 -8.20 2.02
CA MET A 129 -11.11 -6.89 1.47
C MET A 129 -12.26 -6.28 0.64
N LEU A 130 -13.10 -7.11 0.01
CA LEU A 130 -14.29 -6.65 -0.71
C LEU A 130 -15.45 -6.33 0.24
N ASP A 131 -15.62 -7.14 1.30
CA ASP A 131 -16.65 -6.92 2.32
C ASP A 131 -16.30 -5.69 3.21
N THR A 132 -15.01 -5.54 3.51
CA THR A 132 -14.49 -4.43 4.33
C THR A 132 -13.17 -3.94 3.74
N PRO A 133 -13.19 -2.93 2.85
CA PRO A 133 -11.98 -2.41 2.23
C PRO A 133 -10.95 -1.94 3.26
N PRO A 134 -9.65 -2.31 3.09
CA PRO A 134 -8.60 -1.95 4.03
C PRO A 134 -8.29 -0.46 4.00
N ASP A 135 -7.83 0.10 5.12
CA ASP A 135 -7.32 1.47 5.17
C ASP A 135 -6.09 1.65 4.27
N ILE A 136 -5.19 0.67 4.28
CA ILE A 136 -3.97 0.64 3.46
C ILE A 136 -4.08 -0.53 2.49
N LEU A 137 -4.23 -0.21 1.20
CA LEU A 137 -4.31 -1.18 0.11
C LEU A 137 -2.97 -1.29 -0.60
N ILE A 138 -2.39 -2.48 -0.58
CA ILE A 138 -1.20 -2.83 -1.37
C ILE A 138 -1.65 -3.55 -2.63
N THR A 139 -1.15 -3.09 -3.78
CA THR A 139 -1.47 -3.69 -5.08
C THR A 139 -0.34 -3.50 -6.08
N ASN A 140 -0.51 -3.98 -7.31
CA ASN A 140 0.33 -3.63 -8.44
C ASN A 140 -0.49 -2.92 -9.53
N TYR A 141 0.19 -2.32 -10.52
CA TYR A 141 -0.51 -1.54 -11.55
C TYR A 141 -1.50 -2.37 -12.37
N ALA A 142 -1.15 -3.62 -12.72
CA ALA A 142 -2.02 -4.50 -13.51
C ALA A 142 -3.27 -4.88 -12.71
N MET A 143 -3.13 -5.17 -11.42
CA MET A 143 -4.27 -5.45 -10.57
C MET A 143 -5.13 -4.22 -10.29
N LEU A 144 -4.52 -3.03 -10.17
CA LEU A 144 -5.27 -1.78 -10.05
C LEU A 144 -6.14 -1.54 -11.29
N GLU A 145 -5.66 -1.86 -12.48
CA GLU A 145 -6.46 -1.84 -13.69
C GLU A 145 -7.66 -2.81 -13.59
N HIS A 146 -7.42 -4.04 -13.14
CA HIS A 146 -8.49 -5.03 -12.92
C HIS A 146 -9.50 -4.57 -11.86
N ILE A 147 -9.08 -3.87 -10.81
CA ILE A 147 -9.99 -3.30 -9.81
C ILE A 147 -10.91 -2.26 -10.45
N LEU A 148 -10.39 -1.43 -11.34
CA LEU A 148 -11.16 -0.38 -12.01
C LEU A 148 -12.06 -0.90 -13.13
N LEU A 149 -11.71 -2.00 -13.79
CA LEU A 149 -12.43 -2.52 -14.95
C LEU A 149 -13.46 -3.58 -14.61
N LEU A 150 -13.21 -4.41 -13.60
CA LEU A 150 -14.04 -5.56 -13.29
C LEU A 150 -15.09 -5.24 -12.22
N PRO A 151 -16.41 -5.31 -12.52
CA PRO A 151 -17.46 -5.01 -11.56
C PRO A 151 -17.32 -5.74 -10.23
N ARG A 152 -16.89 -7.00 -10.25
CA ARG A 152 -16.69 -7.83 -9.05
C ARG A 152 -15.63 -7.30 -8.07
N ASN A 153 -14.77 -6.39 -8.52
CA ASN A 153 -13.70 -5.82 -7.70
C ASN A 153 -14.00 -4.37 -7.28
N GLN A 154 -15.08 -3.76 -7.80
CA GLN A 154 -15.38 -2.34 -7.54
C GLN A 154 -15.72 -2.06 -6.08
N ASP A 155 -16.25 -3.06 -5.35
CA ASP A 155 -16.53 -2.91 -3.92
C ASP A 155 -15.29 -2.60 -3.09
N LEU A 156 -14.10 -2.98 -3.55
CA LEU A 156 -12.83 -2.65 -2.91
C LEU A 156 -12.58 -1.13 -2.81
N LEU A 157 -13.10 -0.35 -3.76
CA LEU A 157 -12.97 1.11 -3.78
C LEU A 157 -14.24 1.83 -3.30
N LYS A 158 -15.24 1.08 -2.83
CA LYS A 158 -16.48 1.64 -2.32
C LYS A 158 -16.21 2.45 -1.05
N GLY A 159 -16.65 3.70 -1.07
CA GLY A 159 -16.40 4.61 0.04
C GLY A 159 -14.92 5.02 0.21
N ALA A 160 -14.06 4.73 -0.77
CA ALA A 160 -12.66 5.12 -0.72
C ALA A 160 -12.50 6.63 -0.55
N ASN A 161 -11.69 7.02 0.42
CA ASN A 161 -11.30 8.40 0.68
C ASN A 161 -9.78 8.49 0.66
N ILE A 162 -9.21 8.47 -0.55
CA ILE A 162 -7.78 8.37 -0.76
C ILE A 162 -7.09 9.67 -0.33
N HIS A 163 -6.17 9.55 0.61
CA HIS A 163 -5.28 10.63 1.06
C HIS A 163 -3.86 10.43 0.54
N TRP A 164 -3.45 9.17 0.35
CA TRP A 164 -2.11 8.81 -0.07
C TRP A 164 -2.10 7.86 -1.26
N MET A 165 -1.22 8.14 -2.20
CA MET A 165 -0.92 7.27 -3.33
C MET A 165 0.58 7.16 -3.47
N VAL A 166 1.10 5.96 -3.27
CA VAL A 166 2.55 5.68 -3.35
C VAL A 166 2.82 4.81 -4.57
N LEU A 167 3.77 5.23 -5.39
CA LEU A 167 4.31 4.45 -6.49
C LEU A 167 5.75 4.08 -6.16
N ASP A 168 5.97 2.81 -5.88
CA ASP A 168 7.32 2.33 -5.57
C ASP A 168 8.09 2.01 -6.84
N GLU A 169 9.42 2.23 -6.77
CA GLU A 169 10.37 1.97 -7.85
C GLU A 169 9.94 2.59 -9.19
N ILE A 170 9.59 3.88 -9.19
CA ILE A 170 9.04 4.57 -10.37
C ILE A 170 9.96 4.52 -11.59
N HIS A 171 11.28 4.33 -11.41
CA HIS A 171 12.24 4.18 -12.48
C HIS A 171 12.06 2.91 -13.32
N THR A 172 11.32 1.92 -12.79
CA THR A 172 11.00 0.69 -13.53
C THR A 172 9.92 0.88 -14.58
N TYR A 173 9.08 1.90 -14.42
CA TYR A 173 8.04 2.24 -15.41
C TYR A 173 8.65 3.09 -16.52
N THR A 174 8.98 2.48 -17.64
CA THR A 174 9.62 3.16 -18.78
C THR A 174 8.81 3.01 -20.07
N GLY A 175 8.99 3.91 -21.04
CA GLY A 175 8.35 3.82 -22.35
C GLY A 175 6.82 3.76 -22.26
N ALA A 176 6.22 2.81 -22.97
CA ALA A 176 4.76 2.63 -23.03
C ALA A 176 4.15 2.35 -21.65
N GLN A 177 4.83 1.57 -20.80
CA GLN A 177 4.34 1.23 -19.48
C GLN A 177 4.21 2.47 -18.58
N ALA A 178 5.12 3.43 -18.67
CA ALA A 178 5.00 4.68 -17.91
C ALA A 178 3.75 5.47 -18.32
N ILE A 179 3.42 5.48 -19.60
CA ILE A 179 2.20 6.11 -20.12
C ILE A 179 0.95 5.39 -19.59
N GLU A 180 0.94 4.06 -19.64
CA GLU A 180 -0.18 3.24 -19.15
C GLU A 180 -0.43 3.48 -17.66
N VAL A 181 0.62 3.47 -16.84
CA VAL A 181 0.51 3.75 -15.39
C VAL A 181 0.00 5.17 -15.13
N ALA A 182 0.47 6.17 -15.89
CA ALA A 182 -0.01 7.54 -15.77
C ALA A 182 -1.50 7.67 -16.12
N PHE A 183 -1.97 7.01 -17.17
CA PHE A 183 -3.38 6.97 -17.54
C PHE A 183 -4.23 6.21 -16.49
N LEU A 184 -3.72 5.11 -15.96
CA LEU A 184 -4.38 4.33 -14.91
C LEU A 184 -4.62 5.18 -13.65
N ILE A 185 -3.62 5.95 -13.22
CA ILE A 185 -3.73 6.87 -12.09
C ILE A 185 -4.77 7.96 -12.37
N ARG A 186 -4.79 8.53 -13.58
CA ARG A 186 -5.81 9.51 -13.98
C ARG A 186 -7.20 8.90 -13.95
N LYS A 187 -7.37 7.68 -14.46
CA LYS A 187 -8.63 6.94 -14.46
C LYS A 187 -9.10 6.68 -13.04
N LEU A 188 -8.21 6.23 -12.14
CA LEU A 188 -8.51 6.05 -10.72
C LEU A 188 -9.01 7.35 -10.09
N LYS A 189 -8.28 8.44 -10.27
CA LYS A 189 -8.66 9.76 -9.73
C LYS A 189 -10.02 10.21 -10.26
N ALA A 190 -10.27 10.04 -11.55
CA ALA A 190 -11.54 10.41 -12.16
C ALA A 190 -12.71 9.56 -11.65
N SER A 191 -12.51 8.23 -11.54
CA SER A 191 -13.57 7.30 -11.07
C SER A 191 -13.97 7.54 -9.61
N LEU A 192 -13.04 8.03 -8.80
CA LEU A 192 -13.28 8.36 -7.38
C LEU A 192 -13.62 9.84 -7.14
N GLY A 193 -13.70 10.65 -8.18
CA GLY A 193 -13.99 12.07 -8.04
C GLY A 193 -12.90 12.86 -7.28
N ILE A 194 -11.67 12.38 -7.29
CA ILE A 194 -10.54 12.98 -6.55
C ILE A 194 -10.16 14.30 -7.18
N LYS A 195 -10.27 15.38 -6.41
CA LYS A 195 -9.87 16.72 -6.85
C LYS A 195 -8.34 16.86 -6.87
N SER A 196 -7.85 17.73 -7.74
CA SER A 196 -6.42 18.06 -7.79
C SER A 196 -5.94 18.62 -6.43
N GLY A 197 -4.79 18.13 -5.98
CA GLY A 197 -4.17 18.60 -4.72
C GLY A 197 -4.72 17.98 -3.44
N THR A 198 -5.76 17.11 -3.50
CA THR A 198 -6.33 16.48 -2.29
C THR A 198 -5.64 15.17 -1.90
N VAL A 199 -4.88 14.58 -2.79
CA VAL A 199 -4.14 13.33 -2.56
C VAL A 199 -2.64 13.62 -2.59
N ARG A 200 -1.93 13.19 -1.57
CA ARG A 200 -0.47 13.22 -1.54
C ARG A 200 0.08 12.05 -2.34
N CYS A 201 0.77 12.35 -3.45
CA CYS A 201 1.40 11.35 -4.29
C CYS A 201 2.89 11.27 -3.96
N VAL A 202 3.39 10.07 -3.71
CA VAL A 202 4.79 9.81 -3.42
C VAL A 202 5.34 8.84 -4.44
N GLY A 203 6.50 9.16 -5.00
CA GLY A 203 7.28 8.24 -5.82
C GLY A 203 8.56 7.82 -5.08
N THR A 204 8.97 6.55 -5.22
CA THR A 204 10.30 6.13 -4.76
C THR A 204 11.14 5.66 -5.94
N SER A 205 12.45 5.85 -5.85
CA SER A 205 13.39 5.39 -6.87
C SER A 205 14.72 4.98 -6.26
N ALA A 206 15.33 3.92 -6.76
CA ALA A 206 16.67 3.50 -6.34
C ALA A 206 17.77 4.45 -6.83
N SER A 207 17.55 5.10 -7.99
CA SER A 207 18.43 6.12 -8.54
C SER A 207 17.60 7.09 -9.39
N LEU A 208 17.82 8.37 -9.21
CA LEU A 208 17.53 9.34 -10.26
C LEU A 208 18.87 9.58 -10.95
N ASP A 209 18.97 9.19 -12.20
CA ASP A 209 20.10 9.60 -13.04
C ASP A 209 19.90 11.09 -13.37
N PRO A 210 20.74 12.01 -12.87
CA PRO A 210 20.58 13.43 -13.14
C PRO A 210 20.83 13.81 -14.61
N SER A 211 21.22 12.84 -15.44
CA SER A 211 21.53 13.03 -16.86
C SER A 211 20.39 12.63 -17.81
N ARG A 212 19.21 12.27 -17.30
CA ARG A 212 18.04 11.92 -18.10
C ARG A 212 16.83 12.80 -17.82
#